data_de0ba86d99625a33265503fdd3f20c4c
#
_entry.id   de0ba86d99625a33265503fdd3f20c4c
#
_cell.length_a   1.000
_cell.length_b   1.000
_cell.length_c   1.000
_cell.angle_alpha   90.00
_cell.angle_beta   90.00
_cell.angle_gamma   90.00
#
_symmetry.space_group_name_H-M   'P 1'
#
loop_
_entity.id
_entity.type
_entity.pdbx_description
1 polymer ?
#
loop_
_entity_poly.entity_id
_entity_poly.type
_entity_poly.pdbx_seq_one_letter_code
_entity_poly.pdbx_strand_id
1 'polypeptide(L)'
;NNSTGSHSILYGMTADNVVSARVALAGGGTFELGPGTTDELTALANHNDARGRLLKNLLAFQEKHSDLIARDFPPHWRRSTGYSMLEFVKPEFNPARLFCSSEGTFGTVLAATINLVKVPTKTALVVLQFEELVASMEATPTILACEPSAIELMDRMLISLTRAQPGYASQIAFIEGDPAGVLCVEFYGETEAELRRKCDHLLDQIQAAKIRLSTDPIVVLDAKQQADVWSVRKAGLGLLYSIRGDYKPIPVIEEVSASVEHHHEIVRTVEAMVAEYDSTAAYYAHASAGCLHIRP
;
A
#
# COMPACT_ATOMS: atom_id res chain seq x y z
N ASN A 1 7.40 11.82 -1.29
CA ASN A 1 7.46 10.37 -1.36
C ASN A 1 6.44 9.82 -2.36
N ASN A 2 6.41 8.51 -2.57
CA ASN A 2 5.46 7.84 -3.46
C ASN A 2 4.50 6.95 -2.66
N SER A 3 3.86 7.54 -1.65
CA SER A 3 2.98 6.82 -0.73
C SER A 3 1.86 6.10 -1.45
N THR A 4 1.50 4.96 -0.87
CA THR A 4 0.36 4.15 -1.26
C THR A 4 -0.42 3.79 0.00
N GLY A 5 -1.69 3.51 -0.14
CA GLY A 5 -2.57 3.15 0.96
C GLY A 5 -3.31 1.84 0.72
N SER A 6 -4.30 1.59 1.56
CA SER A 6 -5.15 0.39 1.53
C SER A 6 -5.77 0.12 0.16
N HIS A 7 -6.13 1.17 -0.58
CA HIS A 7 -6.81 1.09 -1.86
C HIS A 7 -5.88 1.21 -3.08
N SER A 8 -4.59 1.01 -2.89
CA SER A 8 -3.61 1.16 -3.97
C SER A 8 -3.78 0.13 -5.09
N ILE A 9 -4.41 -1.00 -4.84
CA ILE A 9 -4.79 -1.96 -5.90
C ILE A 9 -5.79 -1.36 -6.91
N LEU A 10 -6.59 -0.38 -6.50
CA LEU A 10 -7.53 0.34 -7.37
C LEU A 10 -6.92 1.61 -7.96
N TYR A 11 -6.13 2.33 -7.18
CA TYR A 11 -5.72 3.71 -7.49
C TYR A 11 -4.22 3.85 -7.78
N GLY A 12 -3.46 2.77 -7.70
CA GLY A 12 -2.01 2.81 -7.93
C GLY A 12 -1.24 3.55 -6.83
N MET A 13 -0.07 4.01 -7.19
CA MET A 13 0.82 4.82 -6.36
C MET A 13 0.57 6.32 -6.55
N THR A 14 1.11 7.16 -5.67
CA THR A 14 1.04 8.62 -5.81
C THR A 14 1.53 9.08 -7.19
N ALA A 15 2.64 8.52 -7.69
CA ALA A 15 3.18 8.86 -9.01
C ALA A 15 2.18 8.62 -10.15
N ASP A 16 1.36 7.58 -10.08
CA ASP A 16 0.38 7.27 -11.12
C ASP A 16 -0.73 8.34 -11.20
N ASN A 17 -0.95 9.08 -10.11
CA ASN A 17 -1.95 10.13 -10.02
C ASN A 17 -1.39 11.55 -10.23
N VAL A 18 -0.07 11.72 -10.40
CA VAL A 18 0.52 13.02 -10.72
C VAL A 18 0.42 13.30 -12.21
N VAL A 19 -0.30 14.37 -12.56
CA VAL A 19 -0.44 14.88 -13.93
C VAL A 19 0.71 15.81 -14.26
N SER A 20 0.93 16.87 -13.44
CA SER A 20 2.05 17.81 -13.59
C SER A 20 2.54 18.29 -12.23
N ALA A 21 3.73 18.87 -12.20
CA ALA A 21 4.28 19.49 -11.01
C ALA A 21 5.07 20.75 -11.33
N ARG A 22 4.87 21.79 -10.52
CA ARG A 22 5.75 22.96 -10.51
C ARG A 22 6.86 22.72 -9.50
N VAL A 23 8.10 22.77 -9.98
CA VAL A 23 9.28 22.40 -9.20
C VAL A 23 10.30 23.53 -9.15
N ALA A 24 11.07 23.60 -8.06
CA ALA A 24 12.24 24.44 -7.90
C ALA A 24 13.47 23.56 -7.72
N LEU A 25 14.54 23.81 -8.50
CA LEU A 25 15.80 23.08 -8.41
C LEU A 25 16.83 23.82 -7.56
N ALA A 26 17.75 23.08 -6.94
CA ALA A 26 18.84 23.65 -6.14
C ALA A 26 19.74 24.61 -6.95
N GLY A 27 19.94 24.35 -8.24
CA GLY A 27 20.70 25.22 -9.16
C GLY A 27 19.95 26.45 -9.65
N GLY A 28 18.77 26.74 -9.08
CA GLY A 28 17.89 27.83 -9.48
C GLY A 28 16.93 27.44 -10.62
N GLY A 29 15.89 28.25 -10.75
CA GLY A 29 14.82 28.04 -11.72
C GLY A 29 13.60 27.34 -11.12
N THR A 30 12.46 27.87 -11.52
CA THR A 30 11.13 27.31 -11.19
C THR A 30 10.38 27.12 -12.49
N PHE A 31 9.86 25.93 -12.71
CA PHE A 31 9.15 25.61 -13.96
C PHE A 31 8.15 24.46 -13.76
N GLU A 32 7.27 24.30 -14.71
CA GLU A 32 6.29 23.22 -14.79
C GLU A 32 6.91 22.02 -15.51
N LEU A 33 6.69 20.83 -14.96
CA LEU A 33 6.94 19.53 -15.58
C LEU A 33 5.62 18.78 -15.73
N GLY A 34 5.44 18.08 -16.82
CA GLY A 34 4.24 17.29 -17.10
C GLY A 34 4.51 16.27 -18.21
N PRO A 35 3.50 15.49 -18.62
CA PRO A 35 3.64 14.54 -19.69
C PRO A 35 3.89 15.23 -21.02
N GLY A 36 4.55 14.56 -21.93
CA GLY A 36 4.75 15.01 -23.29
C GLY A 36 5.21 13.87 -24.18
N THR A 37 4.91 13.99 -25.45
CA THR A 37 5.51 13.10 -26.46
C THR A 37 7.03 13.34 -26.51
N THR A 38 7.76 12.38 -27.04
CA THR A 38 9.21 12.50 -27.22
C THR A 38 9.58 13.79 -27.97
N ASP A 39 8.83 14.14 -29.03
CA ASP A 39 9.08 15.34 -29.82
C ASP A 39 8.84 16.64 -29.03
N GLU A 40 7.76 16.70 -28.26
CA GLU A 40 7.45 17.85 -27.40
C GLU A 40 8.51 18.05 -26.31
N LEU A 41 8.89 16.96 -25.62
CA LEU A 41 9.92 17.03 -24.60
C LEU A 41 11.30 17.36 -25.18
N THR A 42 11.61 16.87 -26.39
CA THR A 42 12.84 17.22 -27.11
C THR A 42 12.85 18.68 -27.53
N ALA A 43 11.72 19.23 -28.00
CA ALA A 43 11.60 20.65 -28.31
C ALA A 43 11.87 21.52 -27.07
N LEU A 44 11.29 21.15 -25.93
CA LEU A 44 11.54 21.82 -24.65
C LEU A 44 12.99 21.66 -24.16
N ALA A 45 13.62 20.54 -24.39
CA ALA A 45 15.02 20.26 -24.03
C ALA A 45 16.02 21.13 -24.81
N ASN A 46 15.62 21.68 -25.98
CA ASN A 46 16.45 22.60 -26.76
C ASN A 46 16.44 24.03 -26.25
N HIS A 47 15.61 24.37 -25.26
CA HIS A 47 15.64 25.70 -24.64
C HIS A 47 16.90 25.86 -23.77
N ASN A 48 17.53 27.03 -23.87
CA ASN A 48 18.75 27.31 -23.10
C ASN A 48 18.41 27.89 -21.70
N ASP A 49 17.62 27.11 -20.94
CA ASP A 49 17.23 27.42 -19.56
C ASP A 49 17.40 26.23 -18.64
N ALA A 50 17.04 26.35 -17.37
CA ALA A 50 17.17 25.28 -16.39
C ALA A 50 16.26 24.07 -16.71
N ARG A 51 15.06 24.32 -17.25
CA ARG A 51 14.11 23.29 -17.68
C ARG A 51 14.67 22.50 -18.86
N GLY A 52 15.15 23.20 -19.88
CA GLY A 52 15.74 22.56 -21.06
C GLY A 52 16.93 21.68 -20.70
N ARG A 53 17.84 22.18 -19.87
CA ARG A 53 18.99 21.39 -19.39
C ARG A 53 18.55 20.12 -18.64
N LEU A 54 17.55 20.23 -17.74
CA LEU A 54 17.01 19.08 -17.03
C LEU A 54 16.43 18.05 -18.01
N LEU A 55 15.52 18.47 -18.91
CA LEU A 55 14.88 17.57 -19.87
C LEU A 55 15.89 16.91 -20.80
N LYS A 56 16.89 17.65 -21.28
CA LYS A 56 17.99 17.06 -22.08
C LYS A 56 18.70 15.93 -21.35
N ASN A 57 19.02 16.12 -20.07
CA ASN A 57 19.68 15.09 -19.27
C ASN A 57 18.76 13.88 -19.01
N LEU A 58 17.47 14.11 -18.75
CA LEU A 58 16.51 13.02 -18.55
C LEU A 58 16.29 12.20 -19.81
N LEU A 59 16.15 12.84 -20.98
CA LEU A 59 16.00 12.13 -22.25
C LEU A 59 17.27 11.33 -22.61
N ALA A 60 18.44 11.92 -22.43
CA ALA A 60 19.71 11.19 -22.61
C ALA A 60 19.87 10.00 -21.65
N PHE A 61 19.41 10.14 -20.41
CA PHE A 61 19.36 9.05 -19.43
C PHE A 61 18.39 7.96 -19.87
N GLN A 62 17.19 8.32 -20.33
CA GLN A 62 16.19 7.39 -20.87
C GLN A 62 16.76 6.60 -22.04
N GLU A 63 17.30 7.28 -23.06
CA GLU A 63 17.90 6.64 -24.23
C GLU A 63 18.99 5.62 -23.85
N LYS A 64 19.82 5.97 -22.88
CA LYS A 64 20.95 5.14 -22.48
C LYS A 64 20.57 3.95 -21.59
N HIS A 65 19.52 4.07 -20.75
CA HIS A 65 19.29 3.15 -19.65
C HIS A 65 17.92 2.43 -19.68
N SER A 66 17.01 2.77 -20.58
CA SER A 66 15.66 2.16 -20.60
C SER A 66 15.69 0.64 -20.71
N ASP A 67 16.55 0.07 -21.56
CA ASP A 67 16.66 -1.39 -21.72
C ASP A 67 17.14 -2.06 -20.43
N LEU A 68 18.12 -1.44 -19.74
CA LEU A 68 18.62 -1.92 -18.46
C LEU A 68 17.55 -1.89 -17.39
N ILE A 69 16.79 -0.79 -17.30
CA ILE A 69 15.71 -0.62 -16.36
C ILE A 69 14.60 -1.66 -16.62
N ALA A 70 14.19 -1.84 -17.88
CA ALA A 70 13.15 -2.79 -18.25
C ALA A 70 13.55 -4.23 -17.88
N ARG A 71 14.85 -4.58 -18.03
CA ARG A 71 15.33 -5.93 -17.77
C ARG A 71 15.55 -6.23 -16.28
N ASP A 72 16.16 -5.31 -15.55
CA ASP A 72 16.72 -5.59 -14.21
C ASP A 72 15.87 -5.02 -13.08
N PHE A 73 14.91 -4.12 -13.36
CA PHE A 73 14.07 -3.57 -12.31
C PHE A 73 13.04 -4.61 -11.83
N PRO A 74 12.80 -4.75 -10.51
CA PRO A 74 11.88 -5.75 -9.99
C PRO A 74 10.48 -5.63 -10.63
N PRO A 75 9.84 -6.74 -11.05
CA PRO A 75 8.57 -6.71 -11.77
C PRO A 75 7.37 -6.35 -10.89
N HIS A 76 7.50 -6.41 -9.55
CA HIS A 76 6.40 -6.10 -8.66
C HIS A 76 5.97 -4.64 -8.80
N TRP A 77 4.65 -4.41 -8.99
CA TRP A 77 4.11 -3.09 -9.30
C TRP A 77 4.25 -2.09 -8.15
N ARG A 78 4.06 -2.54 -6.90
CA ARG A 78 4.19 -1.70 -5.71
C ARG A 78 5.65 -1.56 -5.33
N ARG A 79 6.18 -0.37 -5.52
CA ARG A 79 7.54 0.00 -5.20
C ARG A 79 7.55 1.39 -4.62
N SER A 80 7.87 1.50 -3.34
CA SER A 80 7.96 2.77 -2.63
C SER A 80 9.40 3.17 -2.32
N THR A 81 10.36 2.28 -2.58
CA THR A 81 11.77 2.49 -2.28
C THR A 81 12.54 2.96 -3.50
N GLY A 82 13.36 3.99 -3.32
CA GLY A 82 14.22 4.56 -4.36
C GLY A 82 13.45 5.40 -5.38
N TYR A 83 14.14 5.80 -6.43
CA TYR A 83 13.57 6.64 -7.48
C TYR A 83 12.59 5.91 -8.37
N SER A 84 11.61 6.63 -8.92
CA SER A 84 10.59 6.10 -9.85
C SER A 84 11.16 5.77 -11.23
N MET A 85 12.16 4.86 -11.28
CA MET A 85 12.93 4.56 -12.49
C MET A 85 12.07 3.96 -13.61
N LEU A 86 11.01 3.23 -13.28
CA LEU A 86 10.10 2.68 -14.30
C LEU A 86 9.37 3.75 -15.12
N GLU A 87 9.37 4.99 -14.68
CA GLU A 87 8.82 6.08 -15.47
C GLU A 87 9.55 6.23 -16.80
N PHE A 88 10.85 5.91 -16.85
CA PHE A 88 11.66 5.99 -18.07
C PHE A 88 11.32 4.93 -19.13
N VAL A 89 10.59 3.87 -18.77
CA VAL A 89 10.18 2.79 -19.70
C VAL A 89 8.68 2.81 -20.00
N LYS A 90 7.95 3.79 -19.47
CA LYS A 90 6.53 3.97 -19.81
C LYS A 90 6.38 4.55 -21.21
N PRO A 91 5.32 4.16 -21.96
CA PRO A 91 5.06 4.70 -23.30
C PRO A 91 4.93 6.23 -23.33
N GLU A 92 4.36 6.81 -22.27
CA GLU A 92 4.24 8.24 -22.07
C GLU A 92 5.10 8.66 -20.89
N PHE A 93 6.24 9.28 -21.19
CA PHE A 93 7.17 9.74 -20.19
C PHE A 93 6.65 11.03 -19.52
N ASN A 94 6.54 10.99 -18.20
CA ASN A 94 6.15 12.18 -17.41
C ASN A 94 7.26 12.52 -16.40
N PRO A 95 8.12 13.51 -16.70
CA PRO A 95 9.22 13.88 -15.80
C PRO A 95 8.76 14.40 -14.43
N ALA A 96 7.50 14.87 -14.28
CA ALA A 96 6.96 15.27 -12.97
C ALA A 96 6.89 14.08 -12.00
N ARG A 97 6.62 12.88 -12.50
CA ARG A 97 6.49 11.65 -11.69
C ARG A 97 7.82 11.19 -11.08
N LEU A 98 8.95 11.58 -11.67
CA LEU A 98 10.28 11.29 -11.10
C LEU A 98 10.50 11.97 -9.74
N PHE A 99 9.78 13.06 -9.46
CA PHE A 99 9.84 13.72 -8.16
C PHE A 99 9.13 12.93 -7.05
N CYS A 100 8.23 12.02 -7.41
CA CYS A 100 7.70 11.03 -6.47
C CYS A 100 8.79 10.03 -6.11
N SER A 101 9.00 9.74 -4.84
CA SER A 101 10.11 8.95 -4.27
C SER A 101 11.50 9.63 -4.34
N SER A 102 11.62 10.87 -4.79
CA SER A 102 12.92 11.56 -4.79
C SER A 102 13.34 12.10 -3.43
N GLU A 103 12.41 12.20 -2.49
CA GLU A 103 12.62 12.64 -1.10
C GLU A 103 13.41 13.96 -0.99
N GLY A 104 13.13 14.88 -1.91
CA GLY A 104 13.76 16.21 -1.97
C GLY A 104 15.14 16.23 -2.65
N THR A 105 15.70 15.09 -3.07
CA THR A 105 17.03 15.06 -3.71
C THR A 105 17.06 15.67 -5.11
N PHE A 106 15.93 15.69 -5.82
CA PHE A 106 15.84 16.31 -7.15
C PHE A 106 15.49 17.81 -7.09
N GLY A 107 14.76 18.22 -6.05
CA GLY A 107 14.31 19.59 -5.88
C GLY A 107 13.07 19.65 -4.99
N THR A 108 12.47 20.83 -4.91
CA THR A 108 11.26 21.08 -4.13
C THR A 108 10.03 21.16 -5.04
N VAL A 109 9.01 20.36 -4.74
CA VAL A 109 7.69 20.47 -5.38
C VAL A 109 6.94 21.65 -4.75
N LEU A 110 6.60 22.66 -5.54
CA LEU A 110 5.88 23.85 -5.12
C LEU A 110 4.37 23.72 -5.30
N ALA A 111 3.94 23.00 -6.33
CA ALA A 111 2.55 22.68 -6.63
C ALA A 111 2.49 21.41 -7.47
N ALA A 112 1.38 20.70 -7.41
CA ALA A 112 1.12 19.55 -8.27
C ALA A 112 -0.34 19.54 -8.73
N THR A 113 -0.55 19.12 -9.97
CA THR A 113 -1.86 18.74 -10.49
C THR A 113 -1.98 17.22 -10.37
N ILE A 114 -3.04 16.77 -9.73
CA ILE A 114 -3.28 15.34 -9.48
C ILE A 114 -4.64 14.92 -10.03
N ASN A 115 -4.74 13.65 -10.42
CA ASN A 115 -6.01 13.02 -10.74
C ASN A 115 -6.85 12.88 -9.47
N LEU A 116 -8.16 13.10 -9.61
CA LEU A 116 -9.14 12.83 -8.56
C LEU A 116 -9.87 11.54 -8.87
N VAL A 117 -10.16 10.78 -7.83
CA VAL A 117 -10.93 9.54 -7.93
C VAL A 117 -12.32 9.75 -7.36
N LYS A 118 -13.33 9.05 -7.95
CA LYS A 118 -14.70 9.11 -7.45
C LYS A 118 -14.77 8.46 -6.07
N VAL A 119 -15.40 9.12 -5.11
CA VAL A 119 -15.72 8.52 -3.81
C VAL A 119 -16.73 7.38 -4.05
N PRO A 120 -16.50 6.17 -3.49
CA PRO A 120 -17.45 5.07 -3.64
C PRO A 120 -18.82 5.43 -3.07
N THR A 121 -19.87 4.98 -3.75
CA THR A 121 -21.27 5.26 -3.34
C THR A 121 -21.60 4.50 -2.07
N LYS A 122 -21.21 3.24 -2.00
CA LYS A 122 -21.41 2.35 -0.85
C LYS A 122 -20.19 1.44 -0.68
N THR A 123 -19.98 1.01 0.57
CA THR A 123 -18.92 0.06 0.94
C THR A 123 -19.46 -1.06 1.81
N ALA A 124 -18.78 -2.20 1.81
CA ALA A 124 -18.99 -3.29 2.75
C ALA A 124 -17.66 -3.79 3.24
N LEU A 125 -17.59 -4.28 4.47
CA LEU A 125 -16.43 -4.98 5.01
C LEU A 125 -16.79 -6.42 5.34
N VAL A 126 -15.85 -7.34 5.08
CA VAL A 126 -15.88 -8.69 5.61
C VAL A 126 -14.65 -8.86 6.50
N VAL A 127 -14.88 -9.21 7.77
CA VAL A 127 -13.81 -9.43 8.74
C VAL A 127 -13.59 -10.95 8.86
N LEU A 128 -12.37 -11.38 8.59
CA LEU A 128 -11.94 -12.79 8.62
C LEU A 128 -10.87 -12.94 9.69
N GLN A 129 -11.07 -13.87 10.61
CA GLN A 129 -10.18 -14.11 11.75
C GLN A 129 -9.46 -15.45 11.60
N PHE A 130 -8.16 -15.49 11.91
CA PHE A 130 -7.29 -16.65 11.73
C PHE A 130 -6.56 -17.01 13.02
N GLU A 131 -6.43 -18.33 13.28
CA GLU A 131 -5.63 -18.85 14.41
C GLU A 131 -4.13 -18.65 14.20
N GLU A 132 -3.68 -18.63 12.94
CA GLU A 132 -2.28 -18.47 12.54
C GLU A 132 -2.12 -17.27 11.60
N LEU A 133 -1.10 -16.45 11.84
CA LEU A 133 -0.79 -15.29 11.00
C LEU A 133 -0.46 -15.72 9.57
N VAL A 134 0.34 -16.78 9.41
CA VAL A 134 0.73 -17.34 8.11
C VAL A 134 -0.50 -17.78 7.31
N ALA A 135 -1.50 -18.39 7.95
CA ALA A 135 -2.73 -18.82 7.28
C ALA A 135 -3.52 -17.64 6.69
N SER A 136 -3.49 -16.46 7.33
CA SER A 136 -4.11 -15.26 6.77
C SER A 136 -3.43 -14.81 5.48
N MET A 137 -2.10 -14.95 5.40
CA MET A 137 -1.34 -14.63 4.19
C MET A 137 -1.56 -15.67 3.08
N GLU A 138 -1.65 -16.95 3.41
CA GLU A 138 -1.98 -18.03 2.47
C GLU A 138 -3.39 -17.86 1.87
N ALA A 139 -4.33 -17.31 2.62
CA ALA A 139 -5.69 -17.01 2.14
C ALA A 139 -5.77 -15.80 1.22
N THR A 140 -4.82 -14.86 1.33
CA THR A 140 -4.87 -13.56 0.63
C THR A 140 -5.01 -13.69 -0.90
N PRO A 141 -4.30 -14.57 -1.63
CA PRO A 141 -4.47 -14.72 -3.08
C PRO A 141 -5.90 -15.13 -3.48
N THR A 142 -6.53 -16.05 -2.74
CA THR A 142 -7.92 -16.46 -2.99
C THR A 142 -8.90 -15.31 -2.75
N ILE A 143 -8.69 -14.54 -1.69
CA ILE A 143 -9.52 -13.37 -1.36
C ILE A 143 -9.34 -12.28 -2.41
N LEU A 144 -8.11 -12.04 -2.88
CA LEU A 144 -7.80 -11.06 -3.89
C LEU A 144 -8.46 -11.37 -5.24
N ALA A 145 -8.60 -12.66 -5.58
CA ALA A 145 -9.31 -13.11 -6.78
C ALA A 145 -10.81 -12.76 -6.77
N CYS A 146 -11.39 -12.39 -5.61
CA CYS A 146 -12.76 -11.89 -5.49
C CYS A 146 -12.89 -10.38 -5.79
N GLU A 147 -11.83 -9.73 -6.27
CA GLU A 147 -11.79 -8.33 -6.67
C GLU A 147 -12.23 -7.34 -5.56
N PRO A 148 -11.67 -7.43 -4.34
CA PRO A 148 -11.95 -6.46 -3.28
C PRO A 148 -11.36 -5.09 -3.59
N SER A 149 -11.86 -4.05 -2.92
CA SER A 149 -11.27 -2.71 -2.96
C SER A 149 -10.04 -2.57 -2.08
N ALA A 150 -9.95 -3.37 -1.01
CA ALA A 150 -8.81 -3.47 -0.12
C ALA A 150 -8.82 -4.79 0.66
N ILE A 151 -7.62 -5.27 1.04
CA ILE A 151 -7.43 -6.30 2.06
C ILE A 151 -6.37 -5.80 3.02
N GLU A 152 -6.74 -5.61 4.30
CA GLU A 152 -5.85 -5.08 5.33
C GLU A 152 -5.64 -6.09 6.44
N LEU A 153 -4.39 -6.28 6.86
CA LEU A 153 -4.01 -7.17 7.95
C LEU A 153 -3.84 -6.40 9.26
N MET A 154 -4.32 -6.99 10.35
CA MET A 154 -3.96 -6.68 11.73
C MET A 154 -3.54 -7.95 12.45
N ASP A 155 -2.41 -7.94 13.12
CA ASP A 155 -1.93 -9.07 13.91
C ASP A 155 -2.42 -9.04 15.37
N ARG A 156 -2.13 -10.12 16.10
CA ARG A 156 -2.46 -10.28 17.53
C ARG A 156 -1.87 -9.15 18.39
N MET A 157 -0.64 -8.71 18.11
CA MET A 157 0.00 -7.66 18.91
C MET A 157 -0.77 -6.35 18.79
N LEU A 158 -1.14 -5.97 17.57
CA LEU A 158 -1.95 -4.78 17.30
C LEU A 158 -3.32 -4.85 17.98
N ILE A 159 -3.97 -6.01 17.87
CA ILE A 159 -5.28 -6.29 18.47
C ILE A 159 -5.19 -6.15 19.99
N SER A 160 -4.18 -6.74 20.62
CA SER A 160 -3.97 -6.71 22.06
C SER A 160 -3.70 -5.29 22.58
N LEU A 161 -2.84 -4.54 21.89
CA LEU A 161 -2.57 -3.14 22.21
C LEU A 161 -3.84 -2.27 22.10
N THR A 162 -4.64 -2.51 21.07
CA THR A 162 -5.91 -1.79 20.85
C THR A 162 -6.90 -2.08 21.99
N ARG A 163 -7.05 -3.35 22.38
CA ARG A 163 -7.92 -3.76 23.50
C ARG A 163 -7.51 -3.14 24.84
N ALA A 164 -6.22 -2.95 25.05
CA ALA A 164 -5.68 -2.33 26.26
C ALA A 164 -5.95 -0.81 26.36
N GLN A 165 -6.38 -0.17 25.26
CA GLN A 165 -6.66 1.27 25.23
C GLN A 165 -8.16 1.55 25.42
N PRO A 166 -8.57 2.23 26.51
CA PRO A 166 -9.99 2.49 26.80
C PRO A 166 -10.76 3.18 25.68
N GLY A 167 -10.08 4.06 24.91
CA GLY A 167 -10.68 4.78 23.79
C GLY A 167 -11.05 3.91 22.59
N TYR A 168 -10.50 2.70 22.47
CA TYR A 168 -10.75 1.78 21.36
C TYR A 168 -11.49 0.51 21.77
N ALA A 169 -11.68 0.26 23.06
CA ALA A 169 -12.25 -0.98 23.56
C ALA A 169 -13.64 -1.31 23.00
N SER A 170 -14.48 -0.29 22.77
CA SER A 170 -15.80 -0.48 22.14
C SER A 170 -15.71 -0.66 20.63
N GLN A 171 -14.72 -0.08 19.98
CA GLN A 171 -14.55 -0.13 18.53
C GLN A 171 -13.98 -1.47 18.05
N ILE A 172 -13.23 -2.19 18.91
CA ILE A 172 -12.63 -3.50 18.59
C ILE A 172 -13.54 -4.69 18.93
N ALA A 173 -14.76 -4.44 19.39
CA ALA A 173 -15.71 -5.47 19.82
C ALA A 173 -16.10 -6.45 18.68
N PHE A 174 -15.80 -6.13 17.42
CA PHE A 174 -15.99 -7.01 16.28
C PHE A 174 -14.99 -8.17 16.22
N ILE A 175 -13.90 -8.13 17.00
CA ILE A 175 -12.91 -9.21 17.05
C ILE A 175 -13.21 -10.13 18.22
N GLU A 176 -13.53 -11.38 17.93
CA GLU A 176 -13.79 -12.41 18.91
C GLU A 176 -12.52 -13.20 19.25
N GLY A 177 -12.42 -13.69 20.50
CA GLY A 177 -11.28 -14.51 20.95
C GLY A 177 -9.94 -13.79 20.86
N ASP A 178 -8.88 -14.50 20.50
CA ASP A 178 -7.50 -14.01 20.38
C ASP A 178 -6.86 -14.48 19.07
N PRO A 179 -7.34 -14.01 17.91
CA PRO A 179 -6.82 -14.41 16.61
C PRO A 179 -5.37 -13.95 16.43
N ALA A 180 -4.57 -14.77 15.72
CA ALA A 180 -3.20 -14.37 15.36
C ALA A 180 -3.19 -13.36 14.21
N GLY A 181 -4.18 -13.41 13.33
CA GLY A 181 -4.33 -12.46 12.23
C GLY A 181 -5.81 -12.17 11.93
N VAL A 182 -6.10 -10.93 11.57
CA VAL A 182 -7.41 -10.49 11.11
C VAL A 182 -7.26 -9.82 9.76
N LEU A 183 -7.98 -10.30 8.75
CA LEU A 183 -8.10 -9.63 7.46
C LEU A 183 -9.42 -8.85 7.39
N CYS A 184 -9.31 -7.55 7.10
CA CYS A 184 -10.43 -6.69 6.77
C CYS A 184 -10.50 -6.57 5.25
N VAL A 185 -11.52 -7.18 4.65
CA VAL A 185 -11.75 -7.20 3.20
C VAL A 185 -12.83 -6.23 2.85
N GLU A 186 -12.53 -5.19 2.05
CA GLU A 186 -13.50 -4.17 1.67
C GLU A 186 -13.94 -4.35 0.23
N PHE A 187 -15.21 -4.06 -0.02
CA PHE A 187 -15.81 -3.99 -1.35
C PHE A 187 -16.49 -2.65 -1.58
N TYR A 188 -16.35 -2.12 -2.79
CA TYR A 188 -17.10 -0.98 -3.30
C TYR A 188 -18.27 -1.44 -4.16
N GLY A 189 -19.37 -0.70 -4.11
CA GLY A 189 -20.54 -0.97 -4.93
C GLY A 189 -21.49 0.23 -5.02
N GLU A 190 -22.41 0.18 -5.98
CA GLU A 190 -23.42 1.22 -6.16
C GLU A 190 -24.66 0.94 -5.33
N THR A 191 -24.94 -0.32 -5.02
CA THR A 191 -26.11 -0.75 -4.23
C THR A 191 -25.74 -1.75 -3.14
N GLU A 192 -26.54 -1.81 -2.09
CA GLU A 192 -26.38 -2.80 -1.03
C GLU A 192 -26.52 -4.24 -1.54
N ALA A 193 -27.44 -4.46 -2.50
CA ALA A 193 -27.62 -5.78 -3.09
C ALA A 193 -26.37 -6.24 -3.87
N GLU A 194 -25.66 -5.33 -4.53
CA GLU A 194 -24.38 -5.62 -5.16
C GLU A 194 -23.33 -5.99 -4.14
N LEU A 195 -23.21 -5.20 -3.06
CA LEU A 195 -22.26 -5.46 -1.99
C LEU A 195 -22.50 -6.82 -1.31
N ARG A 196 -23.77 -7.17 -1.05
CA ARG A 196 -24.10 -8.49 -0.49
C ARG A 196 -23.65 -9.61 -1.42
N ARG A 197 -23.90 -9.52 -2.72
CA ARG A 197 -23.44 -10.53 -3.69
C ARG A 197 -21.90 -10.67 -3.70
N LYS A 198 -21.16 -9.57 -3.59
CA LYS A 198 -19.69 -9.61 -3.50
C LYS A 198 -19.21 -10.27 -2.21
N CYS A 199 -19.86 -9.94 -1.10
CA CYS A 199 -19.56 -10.59 0.18
C CYS A 199 -19.88 -12.10 0.14
N ASP A 200 -21.07 -12.48 -0.35
CA ASP A 200 -21.48 -13.88 -0.47
C ASP A 200 -20.53 -14.65 -1.39
N HIS A 201 -20.13 -14.07 -2.52
CA HIS A 201 -19.13 -14.66 -3.40
C HIS A 201 -17.78 -14.92 -2.69
N LEU A 202 -17.30 -13.96 -1.90
CA LEU A 202 -16.09 -14.16 -1.09
C LEU A 202 -16.26 -15.33 -0.11
N LEU A 203 -17.39 -15.42 0.59
CA LEU A 203 -17.66 -16.49 1.54
C LEU A 203 -17.71 -17.86 0.86
N ASP A 204 -18.32 -17.93 -0.33
CA ASP A 204 -18.35 -19.15 -1.14
C ASP A 204 -16.92 -19.59 -1.56
N GLN A 205 -16.07 -18.63 -1.96
CA GLN A 205 -14.68 -18.94 -2.31
C GLN A 205 -13.85 -19.42 -1.11
N ILE A 206 -14.02 -18.81 0.07
CA ILE A 206 -13.40 -19.25 1.32
C ILE A 206 -13.80 -20.68 1.63
N GLN A 207 -15.09 -21.00 1.51
CA GLN A 207 -15.59 -22.36 1.75
C GLN A 207 -15.07 -23.36 0.71
N ALA A 208 -15.09 -22.99 -0.58
CA ALA A 208 -14.62 -23.86 -1.67
C ALA A 208 -13.12 -24.16 -1.55
N ALA A 209 -12.32 -23.17 -1.17
CA ALA A 209 -10.88 -23.32 -0.92
C ALA A 209 -10.56 -23.96 0.43
N LYS A 210 -11.57 -24.26 1.27
CA LYS A 210 -11.42 -24.85 2.61
C LYS A 210 -10.50 -24.02 3.52
N ILE A 211 -10.53 -22.71 3.39
CA ILE A 211 -9.78 -21.79 4.25
C ILE A 211 -10.38 -21.87 5.66
N ARG A 212 -9.52 -22.17 6.63
CA ARG A 212 -9.93 -22.28 8.04
C ARG A 212 -9.89 -20.91 8.70
N LEU A 213 -11.03 -20.53 9.29
CA LEU A 213 -11.17 -19.33 10.11
C LEU A 213 -11.31 -19.73 11.58
N SER A 214 -10.91 -18.86 12.50
CA SER A 214 -11.07 -19.06 13.94
C SER A 214 -12.50 -18.81 14.43
N THR A 215 -13.26 -18.02 13.69
CA THR A 215 -14.66 -17.67 13.97
C THR A 215 -15.44 -17.57 12.67
N ASP A 216 -16.75 -17.48 12.75
CA ASP A 216 -17.58 -17.17 11.58
C ASP A 216 -17.21 -15.79 11.00
N PRO A 217 -17.22 -15.63 9.67
CA PRO A 217 -16.98 -14.33 9.01
C PRO A 217 -18.00 -13.28 9.43
N ILE A 218 -17.56 -12.04 9.63
CA ILE A 218 -18.46 -10.94 10.00
C ILE A 218 -18.63 -10.02 8.80
N VAL A 219 -19.86 -9.91 8.28
CA VAL A 219 -20.20 -8.99 7.19
C VAL A 219 -20.74 -7.68 7.77
N VAL A 220 -20.07 -6.57 7.47
CA VAL A 220 -20.36 -5.24 8.02
C VAL A 220 -20.82 -4.31 6.89
N LEU A 221 -22.12 -4.01 6.87
CA LEU A 221 -22.74 -3.05 5.93
C LEU A 221 -23.01 -1.70 6.57
N ASP A 222 -23.14 -1.65 7.88
CA ASP A 222 -23.39 -0.42 8.63
C ASP A 222 -22.15 0.50 8.60
N ALA A 223 -22.33 1.74 8.18
CA ALA A 223 -21.22 2.70 7.99
C ALA A 223 -20.49 3.03 9.30
N LYS A 224 -21.19 3.03 10.44
CA LYS A 224 -20.58 3.31 11.74
C LYS A 224 -19.68 2.16 12.16
N GLN A 225 -20.15 0.93 12.01
CA GLN A 225 -19.35 -0.25 12.31
C GLN A 225 -18.11 -0.35 11.40
N GLN A 226 -18.25 -0.03 10.10
CA GLN A 226 -17.11 0.07 9.19
C GLN A 226 -16.10 1.12 9.66
N ALA A 227 -16.56 2.29 10.08
CA ALA A 227 -15.71 3.35 10.62
C ALA A 227 -14.96 2.89 11.89
N ASP A 228 -15.59 2.11 12.74
CA ASP A 228 -14.96 1.52 13.94
C ASP A 228 -13.82 0.55 13.53
N VAL A 229 -14.05 -0.35 12.57
CA VAL A 229 -13.01 -1.24 12.02
C VAL A 229 -11.82 -0.45 11.46
N TRP A 230 -12.09 0.55 10.63
CA TRP A 230 -11.05 1.40 10.06
C TRP A 230 -10.32 2.25 11.10
N SER A 231 -11.00 2.69 12.16
CA SER A 231 -10.40 3.41 13.28
C SER A 231 -9.37 2.55 14.01
N VAL A 232 -9.73 1.30 14.31
CA VAL A 232 -8.82 0.31 14.93
C VAL A 232 -7.59 0.07 14.03
N ARG A 233 -7.81 -0.18 12.73
CA ARG A 233 -6.71 -0.41 11.79
C ARG A 233 -5.74 0.79 11.69
N LYS A 234 -6.27 2.01 11.67
CA LYS A 234 -5.47 3.25 11.59
C LYS A 234 -4.71 3.55 12.88
N ALA A 235 -5.26 3.18 14.03
CA ALA A 235 -4.63 3.42 15.34
C ALA A 235 -3.35 2.60 15.54
N GLY A 236 -3.20 1.50 14.82
CA GLY A 236 -2.17 0.48 15.04
C GLY A 236 -0.75 1.01 15.14
N LEU A 237 -0.32 1.83 14.20
CA LEU A 237 1.05 2.40 14.21
C LEU A 237 1.30 3.25 15.47
N GLY A 238 0.35 4.12 15.84
CA GLY A 238 0.46 4.94 17.04
C GLY A 238 0.51 4.10 18.33
N LEU A 239 -0.24 2.99 18.36
CA LEU A 239 -0.26 2.07 19.50
C LEU A 239 1.07 1.32 19.63
N LEU A 240 1.68 0.89 18.56
CA LEU A 240 3.02 0.27 18.57
C LEU A 240 4.07 1.22 19.17
N TYR A 241 4.06 2.49 18.82
CA TYR A 241 4.96 3.47 19.42
C TYR A 241 4.67 3.76 20.89
N SER A 242 3.46 3.45 21.40
CA SER A 242 3.07 3.65 22.80
C SER A 242 3.58 2.55 23.75
N ILE A 243 4.18 1.48 23.25
CA ILE A 243 4.77 0.41 24.06
C ILE A 243 5.78 1.03 25.04
N ARG A 244 5.64 0.71 26.33
CA ARG A 244 6.49 1.24 27.40
C ARG A 244 7.81 0.45 27.48
N GLY A 245 8.85 1.11 27.97
CA GLY A 245 10.18 0.52 28.14
C GLY A 245 11.16 0.93 27.05
N ASP A 246 12.35 0.37 27.10
CA ASP A 246 13.46 0.70 26.20
C ASP A 246 13.37 -0.07 24.86
N TYR A 247 12.73 -1.22 24.89
CA TYR A 247 12.45 -1.99 23.68
C TYR A 247 11.31 -1.36 22.90
N LYS A 248 11.60 -0.94 21.67
CA LYS A 248 10.64 -0.29 20.77
C LYS A 248 10.58 -1.02 19.45
N PRO A 249 9.41 -1.14 18.83
CA PRO A 249 9.27 -1.70 17.51
C PRO A 249 9.94 -0.77 16.48
N ILE A 250 11.16 -1.10 16.08
CA ILE A 250 11.96 -0.25 15.19
C ILE A 250 11.55 -0.52 13.74
N PRO A 251 11.38 0.51 12.89
CA PRO A 251 11.03 0.34 11.49
C PRO A 251 12.25 -0.09 10.63
N VAL A 252 12.86 -1.24 10.95
CA VAL A 252 14.03 -1.78 10.23
C VAL A 252 13.60 -2.54 8.98
N ILE A 253 12.45 -3.25 9.07
CA ILE A 253 11.85 -4.02 7.98
C ILE A 253 10.50 -3.37 7.66
N GLU A 254 10.51 -2.09 7.35
CA GLU A 254 9.31 -1.25 7.36
C GLU A 254 8.32 -1.57 6.25
N GLU A 255 8.76 -1.76 5.03
CA GLU A 255 7.88 -1.90 3.88
C GLU A 255 8.42 -2.97 2.93
N VAL A 256 8.09 -4.22 3.23
CA VAL A 256 8.43 -5.35 2.37
C VAL A 256 7.36 -5.47 1.30
N SER A 257 7.72 -5.20 0.06
CA SER A 257 6.84 -5.36 -1.10
C SER A 257 7.21 -6.59 -1.89
N ALA A 258 6.26 -7.52 -2.03
CA ALA A 258 6.39 -8.74 -2.80
C ALA A 258 5.03 -9.15 -3.38
N SER A 259 5.04 -10.10 -4.31
CA SER A 259 3.80 -10.71 -4.78
C SER A 259 3.05 -11.38 -3.61
N VAL A 260 1.73 -11.26 -3.60
CA VAL A 260 0.87 -11.77 -2.51
C VAL A 260 1.04 -13.27 -2.29
N GLU A 261 1.40 -14.01 -3.33
CA GLU A 261 1.65 -15.45 -3.28
C GLU A 261 2.84 -15.83 -2.39
N HIS A 262 3.79 -14.90 -2.17
CA HIS A 262 5.00 -15.12 -1.37
C HIS A 262 4.93 -14.56 0.05
N HIS A 263 3.85 -13.87 0.41
CA HIS A 263 3.74 -13.24 1.74
C HIS A 263 3.82 -14.23 2.89
N HIS A 264 3.21 -15.39 2.73
CA HIS A 264 3.25 -16.44 3.76
C HIS A 264 4.66 -16.96 4.02
N GLU A 265 5.51 -17.06 2.97
CA GLU A 265 6.92 -17.47 3.10
C GLU A 265 7.74 -16.39 3.81
N ILE A 266 7.51 -15.11 3.49
CA ILE A 266 8.17 -13.97 4.13
C ILE A 266 7.83 -13.93 5.61
N VAL A 267 6.54 -14.02 5.97
CA VAL A 267 6.09 -14.00 7.37
C VAL A 267 6.71 -15.18 8.14
N ARG A 268 6.63 -16.39 7.60
CA ARG A 268 7.21 -17.59 8.23
C ARG A 268 8.72 -17.46 8.46
N THR A 269 9.43 -16.91 7.47
CA THR A 269 10.88 -16.70 7.56
C THR A 269 11.23 -15.68 8.63
N VAL A 270 10.52 -14.55 8.66
CA VAL A 270 10.77 -13.49 9.66
C VAL A 270 10.39 -13.95 11.06
N GLU A 271 9.28 -14.66 11.25
CA GLU A 271 8.91 -15.24 12.54
C GLU A 271 9.99 -16.18 13.09
N ALA A 272 10.55 -17.04 12.22
CA ALA A 272 11.65 -17.91 12.60
C ALA A 272 12.90 -17.13 13.00
N MET A 273 13.29 -16.12 12.20
CA MET A 273 14.45 -15.25 12.51
C MET A 273 14.27 -14.52 13.84
N VAL A 274 13.11 -13.91 14.06
CA VAL A 274 12.83 -13.15 15.29
C VAL A 274 12.87 -14.07 16.53
N ALA A 275 12.37 -15.30 16.39
CA ALA A 275 12.44 -16.29 17.45
C ALA A 275 13.87 -16.72 17.81
N GLU A 276 14.80 -16.80 16.83
CA GLU A 276 16.22 -17.09 17.08
C GLU A 276 16.90 -16.05 18.00
N TYR A 277 16.38 -14.81 18.01
CA TYR A 277 16.89 -13.70 18.82
C TYR A 277 16.07 -13.45 20.09
N ASP A 278 15.20 -14.38 20.47
CA ASP A 278 14.29 -14.27 21.65
C ASP A 278 13.50 -12.95 21.61
N SER A 279 13.06 -12.54 20.42
CA SER A 279 12.32 -11.31 20.17
C SER A 279 10.93 -11.59 19.61
N THR A 280 10.16 -10.55 19.40
CA THR A 280 8.83 -10.60 18.77
C THR A 280 8.74 -9.53 17.70
N ALA A 281 7.84 -9.69 16.73
CA ALA A 281 7.54 -8.68 15.74
C ALA A 281 6.04 -8.44 15.64
N ALA A 282 5.67 -7.18 15.37
CA ALA A 282 4.31 -6.82 14.98
C ALA A 282 4.19 -6.82 13.46
N TYR A 283 3.02 -7.26 12.98
CA TYR A 283 2.71 -7.32 11.55
C TYR A 283 1.42 -6.59 11.25
N TYR A 284 1.47 -5.71 10.28
CA TYR A 284 0.29 -5.17 9.63
C TYR A 284 0.57 -5.01 8.14
N ALA A 285 -0.46 -5.03 7.32
CA ALA A 285 -0.22 -5.06 5.88
C ALA A 285 -1.33 -4.37 5.10
N HIS A 286 -0.93 -3.81 3.95
CA HIS A 286 -1.80 -3.65 2.80
C HIS A 286 -1.74 -4.95 2.01
N ALA A 287 -2.40 -6.00 2.53
CA ALA A 287 -2.23 -7.36 2.04
C ALA A 287 -2.61 -7.50 0.57
N SER A 288 -3.67 -6.83 0.12
CA SER A 288 -4.08 -6.79 -1.29
C SER A 288 -3.03 -6.23 -2.23
N ALA A 289 -2.19 -5.33 -1.74
CA ALA A 289 -1.18 -4.64 -2.54
C ALA A 289 0.21 -5.32 -2.46
N GLY A 290 0.31 -6.43 -1.77
CA GLY A 290 1.58 -7.11 -1.60
C GLY A 290 2.57 -6.36 -0.71
N CYS A 291 2.11 -5.66 0.34
CA CYS A 291 2.96 -4.87 1.22
C CYS A 291 2.79 -5.27 2.68
N LEU A 292 3.88 -5.72 3.29
CA LEU A 292 3.98 -6.06 4.70
C LEU A 292 4.76 -4.98 5.45
N HIS A 293 4.23 -4.54 6.57
CA HIS A 293 4.95 -3.76 7.56
C HIS A 293 5.34 -4.66 8.73
N ILE A 294 6.63 -4.82 8.97
CA ILE A 294 7.17 -5.72 9.98
C ILE A 294 7.96 -4.90 10.98
N ARG A 295 7.66 -5.05 12.25
CA ARG A 295 8.23 -4.27 13.33
C ARG A 295 8.78 -5.19 14.42
N PRO A 296 10.03 -5.59 14.31
CA PRO A 296 10.70 -6.36 15.36
C PRO A 296 10.87 -5.57 16.64
#